data_36bd242bbac5f33576784b1bc13c0a76
#
_entry.id   36bd242bbac5f33576784b1bc13c0a76
#
_cell.length_a   1.000
_cell.length_b   1.000
_cell.length_c   1.000
_cell.angle_alpha   90.00
_cell.angle_beta   90.00
_cell.angle_gamma   90.00
#
_symmetry.space_group_name_H-M   'P 1'
#
loop_
_entity.id
_entity.type
_entity.pdbx_description
1 polymer ?
#
loop_
_entity_poly.entity_id
_entity_poly.type
_entity_poly.pdbx_seq_one_letter_code
_entity_poly.pdbx_strand_id
1 'polypeptide(L)'
;KVKAAEANLEYTQANAGAETAELYTRFQENYRQYQLLQKKFQEYQVTFKDLNSEELLFKAYELGELSFLDYYREVEFYRQAYNTMLEMEKELLQLKAELLKHQL
;
A
#
# COMPACT_ATOMS: atom_id res chain seq x y z
N LYS A 1 -27.03 -46.37 0.22
CA LYS A 1 -27.58 -45.00 0.08
C LYS A 1 -27.15 -44.09 1.22
N VAL A 2 -27.15 -44.56 2.46
CA VAL A 2 -26.76 -43.78 3.63
C VAL A 2 -25.26 -43.45 3.60
N LYS A 3 -24.40 -44.38 3.19
CA LYS A 3 -22.97 -44.18 3.07
C LYS A 3 -22.58 -43.13 2.03
N ALA A 4 -23.29 -43.05 0.93
CA ALA A 4 -23.04 -42.05 -0.12
C ALA A 4 -23.45 -40.66 0.36
N ALA A 5 -24.52 -40.50 1.11
CA ALA A 5 -24.96 -39.25 1.69
C ALA A 5 -23.97 -38.76 2.76
N GLU A 6 -23.46 -39.67 3.61
CA GLU A 6 -22.44 -39.34 4.60
C GLU A 6 -21.14 -38.92 3.95
N ALA A 7 -20.67 -39.58 2.90
CA ALA A 7 -19.47 -39.22 2.16
C ALA A 7 -19.60 -37.85 1.52
N ASN A 8 -20.76 -37.52 0.95
CA ASN A 8 -21.03 -36.20 0.38
C ASN A 8 -21.02 -35.09 1.44
N LEU A 9 -21.60 -35.40 2.62
CA LEU A 9 -21.59 -34.42 3.73
C LEU A 9 -20.18 -34.15 4.22
N GLU A 10 -19.37 -35.20 4.39
CA GLU A 10 -17.96 -35.06 4.79
C GLU A 10 -17.16 -34.28 3.75
N TYR A 11 -17.36 -34.53 2.46
CA TYR A 11 -16.71 -33.80 1.38
C TYR A 11 -17.10 -32.32 1.40
N THR A 12 -18.37 -32.02 1.59
CA THR A 12 -18.88 -30.64 1.65
C THR A 12 -18.30 -29.91 2.88
N GLN A 13 -18.22 -30.57 4.03
CA GLN A 13 -17.62 -29.98 5.24
C GLN A 13 -16.13 -29.73 5.07
N ALA A 14 -15.39 -30.64 4.46
CA ALA A 14 -13.98 -30.49 4.18
C ALA A 14 -13.73 -29.32 3.20
N ASN A 15 -14.55 -29.19 2.15
CA ASN A 15 -14.49 -28.09 1.21
C ASN A 15 -14.77 -26.74 1.87
N ALA A 16 -15.80 -26.66 2.72
CA ALA A 16 -16.13 -25.44 3.44
C ALA A 16 -15.00 -25.02 4.38
N GLY A 17 -14.35 -26.01 5.04
CA GLY A 17 -13.18 -25.75 5.89
C GLY A 17 -11.98 -25.24 5.11
N ALA A 18 -11.72 -25.82 3.92
CA ALA A 18 -10.63 -25.39 3.04
C ALA A 18 -10.87 -23.96 2.52
N GLU A 19 -12.08 -23.63 2.09
CA GLU A 19 -12.44 -22.27 1.65
C GLU A 19 -12.28 -21.24 2.77
N THR A 20 -12.69 -21.57 3.98
CA THR A 20 -12.53 -20.72 5.15
C THR A 20 -11.05 -20.48 5.47
N ALA A 21 -10.21 -21.53 5.36
CA ALA A 21 -8.77 -21.42 5.56
C ALA A 21 -8.12 -20.53 4.50
N GLU A 22 -8.54 -20.65 3.23
CA GLU A 22 -8.07 -19.78 2.15
C GLU A 22 -8.43 -18.32 2.39
N LEU A 23 -9.67 -18.04 2.79
CA LEU A 23 -10.12 -16.69 3.10
C LEU A 23 -9.33 -16.09 4.25
N TYR A 24 -9.07 -16.88 5.28
CA TYR A 24 -8.27 -16.44 6.44
C TYR A 24 -6.84 -16.11 6.02
N THR A 25 -6.23 -16.95 5.19
CA THR A 25 -4.87 -16.73 4.68
C THR A 25 -4.80 -15.46 3.84
N ARG A 26 -5.77 -15.24 2.95
CA ARG A 26 -5.86 -14.02 2.15
C ARG A 26 -6.01 -12.77 3.03
N PHE A 27 -6.84 -12.86 4.05
CA PHE A 27 -7.03 -11.75 4.99
C PHE A 27 -5.72 -11.43 5.70
N GLN A 28 -4.98 -12.45 6.17
CA GLN A 28 -3.69 -12.24 6.83
C GLN A 28 -2.66 -11.62 5.90
N GLU A 29 -2.59 -12.07 4.64
CA GLU A 29 -1.69 -11.51 3.64
C GLU A 29 -2.02 -10.05 3.33
N ASN A 30 -3.31 -9.74 3.12
CA ASN A 30 -3.77 -8.39 2.86
C ASN A 30 -3.48 -7.47 4.04
N TYR A 31 -3.68 -7.95 5.26
CA TYR A 31 -3.39 -7.19 6.48
C TYR A 31 -1.89 -6.92 6.61
N ARG A 32 -1.06 -7.92 6.32
CA ARG A 32 0.39 -7.77 6.33
C ARG A 32 0.85 -6.75 5.28
N GLN A 33 0.32 -6.83 4.06
CA GLN A 33 0.62 -5.87 3.00
C GLN A 33 0.20 -4.47 3.40
N TYR A 34 -0.96 -4.33 4.02
CA TYR A 34 -1.44 -3.05 4.53
C TYR A 34 -0.47 -2.45 5.54
N GLN A 35 -0.01 -3.24 6.51
CA GLN A 35 0.94 -2.77 7.52
C GLN A 35 2.26 -2.33 6.91
N LEU A 36 2.80 -3.11 5.98
CA LEU A 36 4.05 -2.78 5.30
C LEU A 36 3.91 -1.50 4.48
N LEU A 37 2.83 -1.37 3.74
CA LEU A 37 2.56 -0.20 2.91
C LEU A 37 2.33 1.04 3.77
N GLN A 38 1.61 0.91 4.88
CA GLN A 38 1.39 1.99 5.84
C GLN A 38 2.72 2.50 6.41
N LYS A 39 3.62 1.59 6.75
CA LYS A 39 4.95 1.95 7.24
C LYS A 39 5.75 2.72 6.20
N LYS A 40 5.76 2.25 4.96
CA LYS A 40 6.43 2.94 3.85
C LYS A 40 5.84 4.32 3.60
N PHE A 41 4.51 4.40 3.61
CA PHE A 41 3.82 5.68 3.43
C PHE A 41 4.19 6.68 4.52
N GLN A 42 4.25 6.24 5.78
CA GLN A 42 4.66 7.08 6.90
C GLN A 42 6.10 7.56 6.74
N GLU A 43 7.00 6.70 6.27
CA GLU A 43 8.39 7.07 5.99
C GLU A 43 8.48 8.15 4.90
N TYR A 44 7.69 8.02 3.83
CA TYR A 44 7.59 9.04 2.79
C TYR A 44 7.04 10.35 3.33
N GLN A 45 6.00 10.30 4.14
CA GLN A 45 5.42 11.51 4.74
C GLN A 45 6.43 12.26 5.60
N VAL A 46 7.22 11.55 6.42
CA VAL A 46 8.26 12.15 7.24
C VAL A 46 9.32 12.81 6.36
N THR A 47 9.77 12.12 5.31
CA THR A 47 10.74 12.65 4.36
C THR A 47 10.24 13.93 3.71
N PHE A 48 9.00 13.97 3.23
CA PHE A 48 8.42 15.14 2.58
C PHE A 48 8.15 16.29 3.55
N LYS A 49 7.85 15.99 4.81
CA LYS A 49 7.63 17.00 5.84
C LYS A 49 8.93 17.72 6.22
N ASP A 50 10.02 16.97 6.30
CA ASP A 50 11.34 17.53 6.64
C ASP A 50 11.96 18.27 5.47
N LEU A 51 11.65 17.86 4.24
CA LEU A 51 12.11 18.50 3.03
C LEU A 51 11.04 19.48 2.53
N ASN A 52 11.02 20.69 3.02
CA ASN A 52 10.28 21.80 2.39
C ASN A 52 10.96 22.15 1.05
N SER A 53 11.02 21.17 0.17
CA SER A 53 12.08 21.04 -0.82
C SER A 53 11.87 21.92 -2.05
N GLU A 54 10.64 22.24 -2.45
CA GLU A 54 10.43 23.13 -3.61
C GLU A 54 10.90 24.55 -3.29
N GLU A 55 10.56 25.08 -2.13
CA GLU A 55 11.02 26.42 -1.71
C GLU A 55 12.51 26.48 -1.50
N LEU A 56 13.08 25.45 -0.86
CA LEU A 56 14.52 25.39 -0.62
C LEU A 56 15.30 25.25 -1.93
N LEU A 57 14.81 24.44 -2.86
CA LEU A 57 15.42 24.28 -4.19
C LEU A 57 15.36 25.58 -4.99
N PHE A 58 14.23 26.27 -4.94
CA PHE A 58 14.08 27.54 -5.61
C PHE A 58 15.01 28.61 -5.04
N LYS A 59 15.14 28.67 -3.73
CA LYS A 59 16.10 29.57 -3.06
C LYS A 59 17.53 29.25 -3.45
N ALA A 60 17.91 27.99 -3.47
CA ALA A 60 19.24 27.57 -3.89
C ALA A 60 19.54 27.94 -5.34
N TYR A 61 18.54 27.83 -6.22
CA TYR A 61 18.65 28.27 -7.59
C TYR A 61 18.81 29.80 -7.69
N GLU A 62 18.00 30.58 -6.96
CA GLU A 62 18.10 32.04 -6.94
C GLU A 62 19.46 32.53 -6.43
N LEU A 63 20.00 31.84 -5.42
CA LEU A 63 21.32 32.18 -4.84
C LEU A 63 22.49 31.70 -5.71
N GLY A 64 22.24 31.01 -6.80
CA GLY A 64 23.27 30.49 -7.68
C GLY A 64 23.97 29.24 -7.17
N GLU A 65 23.47 28.62 -6.12
CA GLU A 65 24.01 27.37 -5.56
C GLU A 65 23.70 26.16 -6.43
N LEU A 66 22.59 26.21 -7.18
CA LEU A 66 22.17 25.19 -8.14
C LEU A 66 22.08 25.79 -9.54
N SER A 67 22.59 25.08 -10.54
CA SER A 67 22.34 25.41 -11.94
C SER A 67 20.86 25.18 -12.29
N PHE A 68 20.39 25.80 -13.38
CA PHE A 68 19.02 25.58 -13.86
C PHE A 68 18.74 24.09 -14.12
N LEU A 69 19.69 23.38 -14.71
CA LEU A 69 19.54 21.98 -15.05
C LEU A 69 19.44 21.12 -13.79
N ASP A 70 20.29 21.38 -12.79
CA ASP A 70 20.25 20.67 -11.51
C ASP A 70 18.95 20.97 -10.75
N TYR A 71 18.51 22.22 -10.74
CA TYR A 71 17.25 22.61 -10.16
C TYR A 71 16.07 21.85 -10.80
N TYR A 72 16.04 21.80 -12.14
CA TYR A 72 15.00 21.10 -12.88
C TYR A 72 14.98 19.61 -12.55
N ARG A 73 16.14 18.98 -12.49
CA ARG A 73 16.26 17.55 -12.14
C ARG A 73 15.76 17.26 -10.73
N GLU A 74 16.12 18.09 -9.77
CA GLU A 74 15.69 17.92 -8.37
C GLU A 74 14.17 18.12 -8.23
N VAL A 75 13.61 19.09 -8.90
CA VAL A 75 12.16 19.32 -8.91
C VAL A 75 11.42 18.15 -9.53
N GLU A 76 11.91 17.62 -10.65
CA GLU A 76 11.32 16.45 -11.30
C GLU A 76 11.39 15.21 -10.40
N PHE A 77 12.53 14.98 -9.77
CA PHE A 77 12.71 13.89 -8.81
C PHE A 77 11.73 14.01 -7.65
N TYR A 78 11.56 15.20 -7.10
CA TYR A 78 10.63 15.48 -6.03
C TYR A 78 9.18 15.20 -6.45
N ARG A 79 8.79 15.66 -7.64
CA ARG A 79 7.44 15.43 -8.16
C ARG A 79 7.14 13.96 -8.38
N GLN A 80 8.12 13.20 -8.90
CA GLN A 80 7.96 11.75 -9.08
C GLN A 80 7.80 11.04 -7.73
N ALA A 81 8.60 11.40 -6.75
CA ALA A 81 8.50 10.83 -5.41
C ALA A 81 7.16 11.18 -4.75
N TYR A 82 6.67 12.41 -4.94
CA TYR A 82 5.36 12.82 -4.46
C TYR A 82 4.23 12.02 -5.10
N ASN A 83 4.30 11.82 -6.40
CA ASN A 83 3.32 10.99 -7.12
C ASN A 83 3.33 9.55 -6.64
N THR A 84 4.50 8.99 -6.37
CA THR A 84 4.63 7.65 -5.79
C THR A 84 3.96 7.58 -4.42
N MET A 85 4.13 8.61 -3.59
CA MET A 85 3.47 8.70 -2.29
C MET A 85 1.94 8.74 -2.42
N LEU A 86 1.42 9.50 -3.39
CA LEU A 86 -0.02 9.55 -3.66
C LEU A 86 -0.58 8.20 -4.12
N GLU A 87 0.17 7.47 -4.94
CA GLU A 87 -0.21 6.12 -5.35
C GLU A 87 -0.24 5.15 -4.16
N MET A 88 0.73 5.24 -3.26
CA MET A 88 0.73 4.47 -2.01
C MET A 88 -0.49 4.76 -1.16
N GLU A 89 -0.87 6.03 -1.03
CA GLU A 89 -2.08 6.43 -0.30
C GLU A 89 -3.32 5.80 -0.90
N LYS A 90 -3.43 5.81 -2.22
CA LYS A 90 -4.54 5.19 -2.95
C LYS A 90 -4.59 3.67 -2.69
N GLU A 91 -3.46 2.99 -2.78
CA GLU A 91 -3.37 1.55 -2.49
C GLU A 91 -3.75 1.24 -1.04
N LEU A 92 -3.30 2.07 -0.09
CA LEU A 92 -3.66 1.91 1.31
C LEU A 92 -5.17 2.01 1.53
N LEU A 93 -5.81 2.98 0.89
CA LEU A 93 -7.27 3.14 0.98
C LEU A 93 -8.00 1.96 0.38
N GLN A 94 -7.51 1.42 -0.74
CA GLN A 94 -8.08 0.24 -1.38
C GLN A 94 -7.94 -1.00 -0.50
N LEU A 95 -6.76 -1.24 0.06
CA LEU A 95 -6.52 -2.36 0.97
C LEU A 95 -7.34 -2.25 2.25
N LYS A 96 -7.44 -1.05 2.80
CA LYS A 96 -8.26 -0.79 3.98
C LYS A 96 -9.73 -1.09 3.70
N ALA A 97 -10.24 -0.68 2.54
CA ALA A 97 -11.61 -0.95 2.14
C ALA A 97 -11.86 -2.46 2.00
N GLU A 98 -10.93 -3.21 1.41
CA GLU A 98 -11.03 -4.67 1.32
C GLU A 98 -11.02 -5.34 2.68
N LEU A 99 -10.11 -4.93 3.57
CA LEU A 99 -10.04 -5.48 4.92
C LEU A 99 -11.34 -5.23 5.71
N LEU A 100 -11.90 -4.03 5.61
CA LEU A 100 -13.17 -3.69 6.26
C LEU A 100 -14.34 -4.47 5.69
N LYS A 101 -14.33 -4.73 4.39
CA LYS A 101 -15.35 -5.53 3.71
C LYS A 101 -15.40 -6.97 4.23
N HIS A 102 -14.25 -7.53 4.58
CA HIS A 102 -14.17 -8.91 5.10
C HIS A 102 -14.44 -9.01 6.61
N GLN A 103 -14.42 -7.91 7.33
CA GLN A 103 -14.78 -7.86 8.76
C GLN A 103 -16.28 -7.81 9.00
N LEU A 104 -17.04 -7.41 8.00
CA LEU A 104 -18.49 -7.35 8.04
C LEU A 104 -19.09 -8.64 7.54
#